data_f49ea16aba42e31cf0aedd5bc8989375
#
_entry.id   f49ea16aba42e31cf0aedd5bc8989375
#
_cell.length_a   1.000
_cell.length_b   1.000
_cell.length_c   1.000
_cell.angle_alpha   90.00
_cell.angle_beta   90.00
_cell.angle_gamma   90.00
#
_symmetry.space_group_name_H-M   'P 1'
#
loop_
_entity.id
_entity.type
_entity.pdbx_description
1 polymer ?
#
loop_
_entity_poly.entity_id
_entity_poly.type
_entity_poly.pdbx_seq_one_letter_code
_entity_poly.pdbx_strand_id
1 'polypeptide(L)'
;MAQFQNDKEAADALAASFQKLRQEIGKVIVGQDEVVRLVLTAVFSQGHSLLVGVPGLAKTLLVQTIADSLDLSFNRIQFTPDLMPSDIVGSETMNQQRDFHFVKGPIFANIILADEINRTPPKTQAALLESMQEYAVTVAGQRYPLQRPFFVLATQNPIEQEGTYPLPEAQLDRFMFNIELGYPTYAEELSIVKQTTSNIKQTVSKVLHAADIQAFQELVRRVPVADNVVEYAVSLVHKTRPNTERAAPRTNQLLEWGAGPRASQHLIVGAKCNALLNGKYSPDIEDVRAVAVPILRHRLVRNFKAEAEGIGVEQIVKELL
;
A
#
# COMPACT_ATOMS: atom_id res chain seq x y z
N MET A 1 -12.86 -19.21 -11.44
CA MET A 1 -13.59 -18.03 -10.96
C MET A 1 -14.51 -18.50 -9.85
N ALA A 2 -14.36 -17.97 -8.64
CA ALA A 2 -15.40 -18.15 -7.64
C ALA A 2 -16.69 -17.53 -8.19
N GLN A 3 -17.65 -18.35 -8.57
CA GLN A 3 -18.95 -17.89 -9.06
C GLN A 3 -19.82 -17.63 -7.83
N PHE A 4 -19.84 -16.37 -7.38
CA PHE A 4 -20.82 -15.93 -6.38
C PHE A 4 -22.16 -15.70 -7.07
N GLN A 5 -23.26 -16.11 -6.44
CA GLN A 5 -24.61 -15.94 -6.99
C GLN A 5 -25.06 -14.47 -6.98
N ASN A 6 -24.54 -13.69 -6.03
CA ASN A 6 -24.83 -12.25 -5.86
C ASN A 6 -23.73 -11.56 -5.07
N ASP A 7 -23.76 -10.21 -5.07
CA ASP A 7 -22.78 -9.36 -4.38
C ASP A 7 -22.80 -9.53 -2.84
N LYS A 8 -23.92 -9.95 -2.25
CA LYS A 8 -24.01 -10.22 -0.80
C LYS A 8 -23.19 -11.45 -0.43
N GLU A 9 -23.36 -12.55 -1.16
CA GLU A 9 -22.56 -13.78 -0.96
C GLU A 9 -21.07 -13.50 -1.16
N ALA A 10 -20.71 -12.71 -2.17
CA ALA A 10 -19.32 -12.30 -2.41
C ALA A 10 -18.76 -11.45 -1.26
N ALA A 11 -19.57 -10.57 -0.66
CA ALA A 11 -19.17 -9.75 0.48
C ALA A 11 -18.95 -10.60 1.74
N ASP A 12 -19.85 -11.53 2.02
CA ASP A 12 -19.72 -12.46 3.15
C ASP A 12 -18.47 -13.37 2.98
N ALA A 13 -18.22 -13.82 1.75
CA ALA A 13 -17.02 -14.63 1.43
C ALA A 13 -15.74 -13.82 1.59
N LEU A 14 -15.72 -12.54 1.20
CA LEU A 14 -14.57 -11.66 1.40
C LEU A 14 -14.29 -11.45 2.89
N ALA A 15 -15.31 -11.14 3.69
CA ALA A 15 -15.16 -10.97 5.14
C ALA A 15 -14.62 -12.25 5.81
N ALA A 16 -15.17 -13.41 5.47
CA ALA A 16 -14.69 -14.70 5.98
C ALA A 16 -13.24 -15.00 5.56
N SER A 17 -12.91 -14.74 4.29
CA SER A 17 -11.55 -14.92 3.76
C SER A 17 -10.55 -14.00 4.45
N PHE A 18 -10.94 -12.76 4.72
CA PHE A 18 -10.10 -11.80 5.44
C PHE A 18 -9.78 -12.28 6.86
N GLN A 19 -10.76 -12.77 7.61
CA GLN A 19 -10.52 -13.33 8.95
C GLN A 19 -9.57 -14.53 8.89
N LYS A 20 -9.74 -15.41 7.89
CA LYS A 20 -8.85 -16.55 7.69
C LYS A 20 -7.44 -16.12 7.31
N LEU A 21 -7.29 -15.11 6.43
CA LEU A 21 -5.98 -14.52 6.09
C LEU A 21 -5.27 -13.98 7.32
N ARG A 22 -5.98 -13.21 8.17
CA ARG A 22 -5.39 -12.69 9.42
C ARG A 22 -4.91 -13.81 10.33
N GLN A 23 -5.69 -14.89 10.48
CA GLN A 23 -5.30 -16.05 11.29
C GLN A 23 -4.06 -16.76 10.72
N GLU A 24 -4.02 -16.98 9.40
CA GLU A 24 -2.87 -17.62 8.75
C GLU A 24 -1.61 -16.76 8.84
N ILE A 25 -1.71 -15.47 8.51
CA ILE A 25 -0.58 -14.53 8.59
C ILE A 25 -0.09 -14.39 10.03
N GLY A 26 -1.00 -14.34 11.00
CA GLY A 26 -0.69 -14.25 12.44
C GLY A 26 0.09 -15.44 13.01
N LYS A 27 0.17 -16.58 12.31
CA LYS A 27 1.04 -17.69 12.70
C LYS A 27 2.53 -17.33 12.57
N VAL A 28 2.86 -16.47 11.60
CA VAL A 28 4.24 -16.09 11.28
C VAL A 28 4.55 -14.66 11.74
N ILE A 29 3.61 -13.76 11.57
CA ILE A 29 3.76 -12.31 11.86
C ILE A 29 3.08 -12.00 13.18
N VAL A 30 3.87 -11.59 14.16
CA VAL A 30 3.39 -11.25 15.51
C VAL A 30 3.29 -9.73 15.65
N GLY A 31 2.16 -9.24 16.18
CA GLY A 31 2.02 -7.84 16.62
C GLY A 31 1.86 -6.79 15.53
N GLN A 32 1.59 -7.18 14.27
CA GLN A 32 1.44 -6.26 13.14
C GLN A 32 0.01 -6.29 12.55
N ASP A 33 -1.00 -6.54 13.38
CA ASP A 33 -2.39 -6.73 12.93
C ASP A 33 -2.93 -5.57 12.10
N GLU A 34 -2.64 -4.33 12.51
CA GLU A 34 -3.09 -3.14 11.80
C GLU A 34 -2.35 -2.97 10.46
N VAL A 35 -1.06 -3.26 10.42
CA VAL A 35 -0.26 -3.26 9.18
C VAL A 35 -0.81 -4.28 8.20
N VAL A 36 -1.07 -5.52 8.66
CA VAL A 36 -1.68 -6.59 7.85
C VAL A 36 -3.05 -6.15 7.33
N ARG A 37 -3.89 -5.56 8.19
CA ARG A 37 -5.21 -5.03 7.80
C ARG A 37 -5.10 -4.01 6.67
N LEU A 38 -4.22 -3.01 6.81
CA LEU A 38 -4.02 -1.95 5.82
C LEU A 38 -3.44 -2.48 4.51
N VAL A 39 -2.47 -3.41 4.56
CA VAL A 39 -1.90 -4.03 3.36
C VAL A 39 -2.97 -4.83 2.62
N LEU A 40 -3.76 -5.66 3.30
CA LEU A 40 -4.86 -6.41 2.68
C LEU A 40 -5.95 -5.48 2.14
N THR A 41 -6.28 -4.40 2.87
CA THR A 41 -7.20 -3.35 2.37
C THR A 41 -6.67 -2.76 1.06
N ALA A 42 -5.37 -2.46 0.96
CA ALA A 42 -4.77 -1.95 -0.26
C ALA A 42 -4.84 -2.98 -1.41
N VAL A 43 -4.53 -4.26 -1.14
CA VAL A 43 -4.61 -5.33 -2.14
C VAL A 43 -6.02 -5.43 -2.73
N PHE A 44 -7.06 -5.49 -1.89
CA PHE A 44 -8.45 -5.57 -2.34
C PHE A 44 -8.98 -4.27 -2.96
N SER A 45 -8.35 -3.14 -2.64
CA SER A 45 -8.66 -1.82 -3.23
C SER A 45 -7.91 -1.52 -4.53
N GLN A 46 -7.05 -2.42 -5.02
CA GLN A 46 -6.13 -2.18 -6.15
C GLN A 46 -5.18 -1.00 -5.89
N GLY A 47 -4.83 -0.75 -4.63
CA GLY A 47 -3.94 0.32 -4.22
C GLY A 47 -2.53 -0.20 -3.95
N HIS A 48 -1.52 0.63 -4.13
CA HIS A 48 -0.14 0.37 -3.72
C HIS A 48 0.13 1.01 -2.35
N SER A 49 1.12 0.51 -1.59
CA SER A 49 1.39 1.03 -0.26
C SER A 49 2.87 1.34 -0.04
N LEU A 50 3.12 2.35 0.76
CA LEU A 50 4.43 2.71 1.27
C LEU A 50 4.52 2.24 2.72
N LEU A 51 5.52 1.42 3.04
CA LEU A 51 5.84 0.95 4.39
C LEU A 51 6.99 1.78 4.95
N VAL A 52 6.75 2.54 5.99
CA VAL A 52 7.77 3.34 6.66
C VAL A 52 8.11 2.70 8.01
N GLY A 53 9.37 2.43 8.24
CA GLY A 53 9.80 1.82 9.51
C GLY A 53 11.29 1.53 9.51
N VAL A 54 11.84 1.46 10.71
CA VAL A 54 13.26 1.19 10.92
C VAL A 54 13.67 -0.19 10.38
N PRO A 55 14.97 -0.44 10.13
CA PRO A 55 15.47 -1.76 9.77
C PRO A 55 15.15 -2.80 10.86
N GLY A 56 15.03 -4.08 10.46
CA GLY A 56 14.84 -5.17 11.41
C GLY A 56 13.39 -5.48 11.79
N LEU A 57 12.40 -4.73 11.30
CA LEU A 57 10.97 -4.96 11.57
C LEU A 57 10.33 -6.02 10.66
N ALA A 58 11.10 -6.94 10.13
CA ALA A 58 10.65 -8.09 9.32
C ALA A 58 9.76 -7.74 8.11
N LYS A 59 9.95 -6.56 7.49
CA LYS A 59 9.13 -6.09 6.34
C LYS A 59 9.10 -7.12 5.20
N THR A 60 10.23 -7.69 4.83
CA THR A 60 10.32 -8.72 3.78
C THR A 60 9.53 -9.97 4.14
N LEU A 61 9.67 -10.45 5.38
CA LEU A 61 8.92 -11.61 5.88
C LEU A 61 7.41 -11.35 5.84
N LEU A 62 6.96 -10.17 6.29
CA LEU A 62 5.56 -9.76 6.25
C LEU A 62 5.00 -9.84 4.82
N VAL A 63 5.68 -9.20 3.85
CA VAL A 63 5.19 -9.14 2.46
C VAL A 63 5.19 -10.51 1.81
N GLN A 64 6.23 -11.32 2.04
CA GLN A 64 6.30 -12.69 1.53
C GLN A 64 5.21 -13.56 2.14
N THR A 65 4.98 -13.48 3.46
CA THR A 65 3.92 -14.23 4.14
C THR A 65 2.53 -13.88 3.57
N ILE A 66 2.29 -12.60 3.28
CA ILE A 66 1.05 -12.16 2.62
C ILE A 66 0.95 -12.76 1.21
N ALA A 67 2.02 -12.70 0.42
CA ALA A 67 2.03 -13.25 -0.93
C ALA A 67 1.76 -14.76 -0.93
N ASP A 68 2.39 -15.51 -0.03
CA ASP A 68 2.20 -16.95 0.12
C ASP A 68 0.75 -17.29 0.52
N SER A 69 0.15 -16.51 1.43
CA SER A 69 -1.25 -16.71 1.86
C SER A 69 -2.27 -16.38 0.76
N LEU A 70 -1.91 -15.53 -0.19
CA LEU A 70 -2.71 -15.12 -1.34
C LEU A 70 -2.42 -15.95 -2.61
N ASP A 71 -1.52 -16.93 -2.55
CA ASP A 71 -1.06 -17.71 -3.70
C ASP A 71 -0.64 -16.83 -4.89
N LEU A 72 0.13 -15.78 -4.61
CA LEU A 72 0.62 -14.81 -5.58
C LEU A 72 2.14 -14.90 -5.73
N SER A 73 2.62 -14.69 -6.95
CA SER A 73 4.06 -14.56 -7.20
C SER A 73 4.63 -13.32 -6.52
N PHE A 74 5.80 -13.47 -5.93
CA PHE A 74 6.49 -12.43 -5.17
C PHE A 74 7.90 -12.23 -5.67
N ASN A 75 8.30 -10.96 -5.85
CA ASN A 75 9.68 -10.58 -6.07
C ASN A 75 10.08 -9.41 -5.15
N ARG A 76 11.32 -9.44 -4.66
CA ARG A 76 11.94 -8.34 -3.94
C ARG A 76 12.94 -7.64 -4.87
N ILE A 77 12.84 -6.32 -4.93
CA ILE A 77 13.80 -5.45 -5.63
C ILE A 77 14.45 -4.58 -4.56
N GLN A 78 15.75 -4.81 -4.32
CA GLN A 78 16.54 -3.96 -3.42
C GLN A 78 16.99 -2.74 -4.19
N PHE A 79 16.56 -1.56 -3.76
CA PHE A 79 16.95 -0.30 -4.36
C PHE A 79 18.32 0.12 -3.81
N THR A 80 19.30 0.21 -4.70
CA THR A 80 20.69 0.63 -4.41
C THR A 80 21.06 1.80 -5.31
N PRO A 81 22.06 2.63 -4.95
CA PRO A 81 22.42 3.81 -5.75
C PRO A 81 22.78 3.53 -7.20
N ASP A 82 23.25 2.32 -7.50
CA ASP A 82 23.67 1.85 -8.82
C ASP A 82 22.57 1.12 -9.60
N LEU A 83 21.40 0.87 -9.00
CA LEU A 83 20.29 0.19 -9.66
C LEU A 83 19.78 0.98 -10.86
N MET A 84 19.69 0.34 -12.01
CA MET A 84 19.20 0.93 -13.25
C MET A 84 17.73 0.59 -13.52
N PRO A 85 16.98 1.41 -14.27
CA PRO A 85 15.61 1.09 -14.69
C PRO A 85 15.48 -0.28 -15.37
N SER A 86 16.46 -0.67 -16.20
CA SER A 86 16.52 -1.97 -16.88
C SER A 86 16.58 -3.16 -15.92
N ASP A 87 17.19 -2.98 -14.73
CA ASP A 87 17.25 -4.01 -13.71
C ASP A 87 15.89 -4.29 -13.07
N ILE A 88 14.98 -3.32 -13.14
CA ILE A 88 13.60 -3.43 -12.65
C ILE A 88 12.68 -4.01 -13.73
N VAL A 89 12.67 -3.37 -14.92
CA VAL A 89 11.70 -3.67 -15.97
C VAL A 89 12.15 -4.77 -16.92
N GLY A 90 13.44 -5.05 -16.98
CA GLY A 90 14.05 -5.94 -17.95
C GLY A 90 14.65 -5.19 -19.14
N SER A 91 15.28 -5.93 -20.04
CA SER A 91 15.98 -5.39 -21.20
C SER A 91 15.87 -6.31 -22.42
N GLU A 92 16.05 -5.75 -23.60
CA GLU A 92 16.27 -6.56 -24.80
C GLU A 92 17.71 -7.07 -24.83
N THR A 93 17.85 -8.35 -25.11
CA THR A 93 19.15 -8.99 -25.29
C THR A 93 19.20 -9.66 -26.66
N MET A 94 20.37 -9.69 -27.26
CA MET A 94 20.58 -10.32 -28.56
C MET A 94 21.01 -11.78 -28.34
N ASN A 95 20.30 -12.72 -28.97
CA ASN A 95 20.69 -14.13 -28.96
C ASN A 95 21.87 -14.43 -29.91
N GLN A 96 22.33 -15.66 -29.94
CA GLN A 96 23.42 -16.10 -30.84
C GLN A 96 23.09 -15.99 -32.33
N GLN A 97 21.80 -15.97 -32.67
CA GLN A 97 21.28 -15.81 -34.04
C GLN A 97 21.10 -14.35 -34.43
N ARG A 98 21.48 -13.40 -33.54
CA ARG A 98 21.33 -11.94 -33.70
C ARG A 98 19.87 -11.45 -33.65
N ASP A 99 18.95 -12.24 -33.10
CA ASP A 99 17.57 -11.80 -32.86
C ASP A 99 17.47 -11.16 -31.47
N PHE A 100 16.73 -10.05 -31.39
CA PHE A 100 16.45 -9.42 -30.12
C PHE A 100 15.30 -10.13 -29.42
N HIS A 101 15.44 -10.40 -28.14
CA HIS A 101 14.38 -10.92 -27.30
C HIS A 101 14.34 -10.17 -25.97
N PHE A 102 13.13 -9.96 -25.46
CA PHE A 102 12.93 -9.31 -24.20
C PHE A 102 13.13 -10.28 -23.03
N VAL A 103 14.05 -9.94 -22.14
CA VAL A 103 14.24 -10.62 -20.86
C VAL A 103 13.52 -9.84 -19.78
N LYS A 104 12.49 -10.47 -19.20
CA LYS A 104 11.66 -9.87 -18.16
C LYS A 104 12.48 -9.57 -16.91
N GLY A 105 12.33 -8.34 -16.38
CA GLY A 105 12.87 -7.96 -15.08
C GLY A 105 12.02 -8.46 -13.90
N PRO A 106 12.47 -8.25 -12.67
CA PRO A 106 11.80 -8.71 -11.45
C PRO A 106 10.42 -8.10 -11.23
N ILE A 107 10.07 -7.02 -11.91
CA ILE A 107 8.74 -6.39 -11.82
C ILE A 107 7.60 -7.29 -12.34
N PHE A 108 7.92 -8.34 -13.09
CA PHE A 108 6.94 -9.29 -13.62
C PHE A 108 6.55 -10.35 -12.58
N ALA A 109 5.99 -9.88 -11.46
CA ALA A 109 5.33 -10.70 -10.44
C ALA A 109 4.05 -9.99 -9.98
N ASN A 110 3.21 -10.69 -9.22
CA ASN A 110 1.98 -10.11 -8.69
C ASN A 110 2.22 -9.13 -7.53
N ILE A 111 3.16 -9.48 -6.65
CA ILE A 111 3.55 -8.66 -5.51
C ILE A 111 5.03 -8.30 -5.63
N ILE A 112 5.29 -7.00 -5.63
CA ILE A 112 6.65 -6.45 -5.64
C ILE A 112 6.93 -5.78 -4.31
N LEU A 113 7.99 -6.20 -3.63
CA LEU A 113 8.58 -5.45 -2.55
C LEU A 113 9.71 -4.57 -3.10
N ALA A 114 9.46 -3.28 -3.24
CA ALA A 114 10.47 -2.29 -3.61
C ALA A 114 11.17 -1.81 -2.33
N ASP A 115 12.25 -2.48 -1.95
CA ASP A 115 12.90 -2.26 -0.67
C ASP A 115 13.88 -1.08 -0.74
N GLU A 116 13.73 -0.12 0.18
CA GLU A 116 14.51 1.12 0.28
C GLU A 116 14.44 1.99 -1.00
N ILE A 117 13.22 2.25 -1.49
CA ILE A 117 12.98 2.96 -2.76
C ILE A 117 13.69 4.31 -2.85
N ASN A 118 13.93 4.98 -1.71
CA ASN A 118 14.61 6.25 -1.63
C ASN A 118 16.14 6.18 -1.79
N ARG A 119 16.73 4.99 -1.96
CA ARG A 119 18.20 4.86 -2.16
C ARG A 119 18.63 4.95 -3.61
N THR A 120 17.71 5.03 -4.56
CA THR A 120 18.03 5.17 -6.00
C THR A 120 17.70 6.56 -6.52
N PRO A 121 18.40 7.01 -7.59
CA PRO A 121 18.07 8.26 -8.25
C PRO A 121 16.63 8.27 -8.81
N PRO A 122 16.03 9.47 -8.98
CA PRO A 122 14.64 9.65 -9.42
C PRO A 122 14.28 8.94 -10.72
N LYS A 123 15.23 8.77 -11.64
CA LYS A 123 15.02 8.06 -12.92
C LYS A 123 14.66 6.59 -12.70
N THR A 124 15.31 5.92 -11.76
CA THR A 124 15.05 4.52 -11.44
C THR A 124 13.74 4.37 -10.65
N GLN A 125 13.47 5.28 -9.70
CA GLN A 125 12.18 5.35 -9.01
C GLN A 125 11.02 5.51 -10.00
N ALA A 126 11.17 6.37 -11.02
CA ALA A 126 10.15 6.64 -12.03
C ALA A 126 9.74 5.39 -12.80
N ALA A 127 10.65 4.47 -13.11
CA ALA A 127 10.34 3.21 -13.80
C ALA A 127 9.35 2.33 -13.02
N LEU A 128 9.53 2.21 -11.70
CA LEU A 128 8.58 1.51 -10.84
C LEU A 128 7.24 2.24 -10.76
N LEU A 129 7.27 3.56 -10.53
CA LEU A 129 6.06 4.37 -10.35
C LEU A 129 5.21 4.48 -11.63
N GLU A 130 5.83 4.44 -12.81
CA GLU A 130 5.12 4.33 -14.08
C GLU A 130 4.42 2.98 -14.19
N SER A 131 5.12 1.89 -13.87
CA SER A 131 4.58 0.54 -13.91
C SER A 131 3.38 0.36 -12.95
N MET A 132 3.40 1.02 -11.80
CA MET A 132 2.28 1.03 -10.83
C MET A 132 1.02 1.69 -11.43
N GLN A 133 1.19 2.74 -12.22
CA GLN A 133 0.09 3.49 -12.79
C GLN A 133 -0.47 2.84 -14.05
N GLU A 134 0.43 2.39 -14.93
CA GLU A 134 0.06 1.86 -16.25
C GLU A 134 -0.25 0.36 -16.24
N TYR A 135 0.09 -0.36 -15.18
CA TYR A 135 0.04 -1.83 -15.12
C TYR A 135 0.76 -2.48 -16.31
N ALA A 136 1.79 -1.84 -16.79
CA ALA A 136 2.61 -2.27 -17.91
C ALA A 136 3.99 -1.61 -17.83
N VAL A 137 4.95 -2.17 -18.56
CA VAL A 137 6.26 -1.55 -18.80
C VAL A 137 6.46 -1.35 -20.29
N THR A 138 7.20 -0.31 -20.67
CA THR A 138 7.56 -0.05 -22.08
C THR A 138 9.07 -0.22 -22.22
N VAL A 139 9.50 -1.19 -23.05
CA VAL A 139 10.91 -1.46 -23.33
C VAL A 139 11.10 -1.46 -24.84
N ALA A 140 12.09 -0.72 -25.34
CA ALA A 140 12.40 -0.58 -26.77
C ALA A 140 11.16 -0.22 -27.65
N GLY A 141 10.25 0.59 -27.11
CA GLY A 141 9.01 1.00 -27.79
C GLY A 141 7.87 -0.02 -27.75
N GLN A 142 8.09 -1.21 -27.18
CA GLN A 142 7.05 -2.22 -27.04
C GLN A 142 6.49 -2.21 -25.61
N ARG A 143 5.14 -2.27 -25.49
CA ARG A 143 4.41 -2.33 -24.22
C ARG A 143 4.19 -3.77 -23.78
N TYR A 144 4.62 -4.09 -22.57
CA TYR A 144 4.46 -5.39 -21.92
C TYR A 144 3.52 -5.26 -20.71
N PRO A 145 2.30 -5.85 -20.74
CA PRO A 145 1.38 -5.79 -19.62
C PRO A 145 1.89 -6.62 -18.42
N LEU A 146 1.64 -6.12 -17.22
CA LEU A 146 1.88 -6.83 -15.97
C LEU A 146 0.69 -7.71 -15.61
N GLN A 147 0.97 -8.89 -15.04
CA GLN A 147 -0.08 -9.82 -14.65
C GLN A 147 -0.87 -9.28 -13.45
N ARG A 148 -2.19 -9.31 -13.55
CA ARG A 148 -3.07 -8.92 -12.45
C ARG A 148 -3.43 -10.12 -11.55
N PRO A 149 -3.68 -9.90 -10.24
CA PRO A 149 -3.52 -8.64 -9.53
C PRO A 149 -2.04 -8.22 -9.46
N PHE A 150 -1.76 -6.92 -9.56
CA PHE A 150 -0.42 -6.37 -9.45
C PHE A 150 -0.38 -5.37 -8.29
N PHE A 151 0.52 -5.58 -7.36
CA PHE A 151 0.61 -4.81 -6.14
C PHE A 151 2.06 -4.49 -5.78
N VAL A 152 2.34 -3.24 -5.43
CA VAL A 152 3.66 -2.79 -4.98
C VAL A 152 3.58 -2.34 -3.53
N LEU A 153 4.46 -2.91 -2.70
CA LEU A 153 4.82 -2.37 -1.40
C LEU A 153 6.23 -1.78 -1.53
N ALA A 154 6.34 -0.47 -1.43
CA ALA A 154 7.63 0.19 -1.34
C ALA A 154 8.00 0.38 0.13
N THR A 155 9.30 0.30 0.47
CA THR A 155 9.75 0.61 1.84
C THR A 155 10.62 1.84 1.86
N GLN A 156 10.55 2.57 2.97
CA GLN A 156 11.47 3.65 3.31
C GLN A 156 11.99 3.46 4.74
N ASN A 157 13.26 3.76 4.92
CA ASN A 157 13.87 3.86 6.23
C ASN A 157 13.88 5.33 6.66
N PRO A 158 13.16 5.73 7.73
CA PRO A 158 13.08 7.12 8.14
C PRO A 158 14.36 7.66 8.79
N ILE A 159 15.27 6.76 9.21
CA ILE A 159 16.51 7.15 9.91
C ILE A 159 17.64 7.46 8.91
N GLU A 160 17.67 6.75 7.78
CA GLU A 160 18.70 6.95 6.77
C GLU A 160 18.41 8.18 5.91
N GLN A 161 19.18 9.25 6.10
CA GLN A 161 19.08 10.48 5.32
C GLN A 161 20.24 10.65 4.34
N GLU A 162 21.44 10.15 4.68
CA GLU A 162 22.60 10.23 3.81
C GLU A 162 22.49 9.28 2.62
N GLY A 163 22.81 9.77 1.43
CA GLY A 163 22.75 8.98 0.19
C GLY A 163 21.34 8.60 -0.25
N THR A 164 20.32 9.33 0.21
CA THR A 164 18.93 9.09 -0.17
C THR A 164 18.39 10.18 -1.10
N TYR A 165 17.42 9.78 -1.92
CA TYR A 165 16.66 10.64 -2.83
C TYR A 165 15.18 10.58 -2.41
N PRO A 166 14.67 11.58 -1.68
CA PRO A 166 13.29 11.59 -1.24
C PRO A 166 12.34 11.55 -2.45
N LEU A 167 11.24 10.83 -2.31
CA LEU A 167 10.18 10.81 -3.31
C LEU A 167 9.46 12.17 -3.28
N PRO A 168 9.32 12.85 -4.43
CA PRO A 168 8.48 14.05 -4.52
C PRO A 168 7.02 13.75 -4.15
N GLU A 169 6.29 14.76 -3.66
CA GLU A 169 4.89 14.64 -3.21
C GLU A 169 3.98 14.09 -4.31
N ALA A 170 4.19 14.48 -5.56
CA ALA A 170 3.46 13.98 -6.72
C ALA A 170 3.66 12.46 -6.97
N GLN A 171 4.80 11.93 -6.54
CA GLN A 171 5.10 10.50 -6.61
C GLN A 171 4.53 9.76 -5.39
N LEU A 172 4.63 10.35 -4.20
CA LEU A 172 4.02 9.83 -2.98
C LEU A 172 2.50 9.69 -3.11
N ASP A 173 1.84 10.63 -3.79
CA ASP A 173 0.38 10.60 -4.02
C ASP A 173 -0.10 9.36 -4.82
N ARG A 174 0.80 8.63 -5.49
CA ARG A 174 0.47 7.36 -6.18
C ARG A 174 0.25 6.20 -5.21
N PHE A 175 0.83 6.24 -4.03
CA PHE A 175 0.57 5.25 -2.99
C PHE A 175 -0.78 5.51 -2.33
N MET A 176 -1.59 4.46 -2.16
CA MET A 176 -2.87 4.56 -1.46
C MET A 176 -2.65 4.83 0.02
N PHE A 177 -1.81 4.01 0.65
CA PHE A 177 -1.49 4.12 2.07
C PHE A 177 -0.01 4.41 2.30
N ASN A 178 0.26 5.22 3.30
CA ASN A 178 1.52 5.26 4.00
C ASN A 178 1.31 4.55 5.35
N ILE A 179 1.95 3.41 5.52
CA ILE A 179 1.78 2.51 6.66
C ILE A 179 3.06 2.58 7.50
N GLU A 180 2.93 2.99 8.76
CA GLU A 180 4.05 3.02 9.68
C GLU A 180 4.17 1.71 10.44
N LEU A 181 5.39 1.17 10.46
CA LEU A 181 5.74 0.00 11.27
C LEU A 181 6.45 0.48 12.52
N GLY A 182 5.81 0.27 13.67
CA GLY A 182 6.39 0.51 14.99
C GLY A 182 7.19 -0.70 15.51
N TYR A 183 7.93 -0.48 16.57
CA TYR A 183 8.54 -1.58 17.31
C TYR A 183 7.47 -2.47 17.94
N PRO A 184 7.72 -3.79 18.05
CA PRO A 184 6.83 -4.67 18.79
C PRO A 184 6.81 -4.30 20.28
N THR A 185 5.70 -4.57 20.93
CA THR A 185 5.63 -4.49 22.40
C THR A 185 6.53 -5.56 23.02
N TYR A 186 6.86 -5.41 24.29
CA TYR A 186 7.68 -6.39 25.01
C TYR A 186 7.12 -7.82 24.95
N ALA A 187 5.80 -7.98 25.06
CA ALA A 187 5.14 -9.28 24.99
C ALA A 187 5.22 -9.89 23.57
N GLU A 188 5.05 -9.07 22.54
CA GLU A 188 5.20 -9.50 21.16
C GLU A 188 6.64 -9.88 20.84
N GLU A 189 7.62 -9.11 21.30
CA GLU A 189 9.04 -9.41 21.11
C GLU A 189 9.44 -10.73 21.78
N LEU A 190 8.96 -10.99 23.01
CA LEU A 190 9.13 -12.30 23.67
C LEU A 190 8.56 -13.44 22.83
N SER A 191 7.39 -13.25 22.22
CA SER A 191 6.76 -14.24 21.34
C SER A 191 7.59 -14.46 20.07
N ILE A 192 8.05 -13.38 19.44
CA ILE A 192 8.92 -13.42 18.25
C ILE A 192 10.19 -14.24 18.55
N VAL A 193 10.89 -13.91 19.63
CA VAL A 193 12.13 -14.60 20.01
C VAL A 193 11.89 -16.10 20.22
N LYS A 194 10.83 -16.48 20.96
CA LYS A 194 10.48 -17.89 21.18
C LYS A 194 10.20 -18.64 19.88
N GLN A 195 9.49 -17.99 18.93
CA GLN A 195 9.16 -18.60 17.64
C GLN A 195 10.37 -18.73 16.73
N THR A 196 11.18 -17.66 16.60
CA THR A 196 12.28 -17.59 15.64
C THR A 196 13.53 -18.35 16.08
N THR A 197 13.70 -18.59 17.38
CA THR A 197 14.82 -19.37 17.93
C THR A 197 14.49 -20.85 18.15
N SER A 198 13.23 -21.25 17.89
CA SER A 198 12.83 -22.66 17.93
C SER A 198 13.10 -23.38 16.60
N ASN A 199 13.15 -24.71 16.63
CA ASN A 199 13.32 -25.52 15.41
C ASN A 199 12.02 -25.67 14.59
N ILE A 200 10.95 -25.01 14.99
CA ILE A 200 9.62 -25.10 14.34
C ILE A 200 9.53 -24.00 13.30
N LYS A 201 9.49 -24.38 12.02
CA LYS A 201 9.18 -23.44 10.94
C LYS A 201 7.67 -23.31 10.80
N GLN A 202 7.16 -22.12 11.08
CA GLN A 202 5.76 -21.78 10.80
C GLN A 202 5.60 -21.61 9.29
N THR A 203 4.53 -22.20 8.73
CA THR A 203 4.13 -22.04 7.32
C THR A 203 2.69 -21.57 7.27
N VAL A 204 2.37 -20.75 6.27
CA VAL A 204 0.99 -20.30 6.02
C VAL A 204 0.33 -21.16 4.95
N SER A 205 -0.96 -21.35 5.12
CA SER A 205 -1.79 -22.00 4.10
C SER A 205 -2.26 -20.98 3.08
N LYS A 206 -2.38 -21.38 1.83
CA LYS A 206 -3.03 -20.58 0.78
C LYS A 206 -4.51 -20.43 1.09
N VAL A 207 -5.01 -19.20 1.12
CA VAL A 207 -6.40 -18.88 1.47
C VAL A 207 -7.18 -18.43 0.24
N LEU A 208 -6.56 -17.66 -0.63
CA LEU A 208 -7.13 -17.12 -1.86
C LEU A 208 -6.19 -17.35 -3.03
N HIS A 209 -6.72 -17.24 -4.25
CA HIS A 209 -5.98 -17.26 -5.49
C HIS A 209 -6.17 -15.95 -6.27
N ALA A 210 -5.35 -15.70 -7.28
CA ALA A 210 -5.39 -14.48 -8.09
C ALA A 210 -6.79 -14.13 -8.63
N ALA A 211 -7.56 -15.15 -9.08
CA ALA A 211 -8.92 -14.97 -9.59
C ALA A 211 -9.91 -14.50 -8.52
N ASP A 212 -9.79 -15.01 -7.29
CA ASP A 212 -10.64 -14.60 -6.16
C ASP A 212 -10.36 -13.14 -5.78
N ILE A 213 -9.07 -12.77 -5.75
CA ILE A 213 -8.65 -11.40 -5.44
C ILE A 213 -9.20 -10.42 -6.47
N GLN A 214 -9.13 -10.75 -7.78
CA GLN A 214 -9.68 -9.91 -8.83
C GLN A 214 -11.20 -9.76 -8.69
N ALA A 215 -11.93 -10.84 -8.40
CA ALA A 215 -13.37 -10.80 -8.16
C ALA A 215 -13.72 -9.88 -6.97
N PHE A 216 -12.97 -9.96 -5.87
CA PHE A 216 -13.14 -9.08 -4.71
C PHE A 216 -12.78 -7.62 -5.01
N GLN A 217 -11.75 -7.36 -5.82
CA GLN A 217 -11.42 -6.01 -6.28
C GLN A 217 -12.56 -5.38 -7.10
N GLU A 218 -13.21 -6.17 -7.95
CA GLU A 218 -14.40 -5.72 -8.69
C GLU A 218 -15.59 -5.49 -7.76
N LEU A 219 -15.79 -6.37 -6.77
CA LEU A 219 -16.84 -6.19 -5.77
C LEU A 219 -16.67 -4.88 -5.00
N VAL A 220 -15.46 -4.57 -4.49
CA VAL A 220 -15.18 -3.31 -3.79
C VAL A 220 -15.58 -2.11 -4.64
N ARG A 221 -15.32 -2.14 -5.96
CA ARG A 221 -15.74 -1.06 -6.87
C ARG A 221 -17.25 -0.90 -6.96
N ARG A 222 -18.00 -2.00 -6.96
CA ARG A 222 -19.47 -2.01 -7.08
C ARG A 222 -20.23 -1.65 -5.80
N VAL A 223 -19.59 -1.71 -4.62
CA VAL A 223 -20.24 -1.37 -3.35
C VAL A 223 -20.89 0.02 -3.42
N PRO A 224 -22.18 0.16 -3.12
CA PRO A 224 -22.85 1.45 -3.08
C PRO A 224 -22.32 2.31 -1.91
N VAL A 225 -22.35 3.62 -2.09
CA VAL A 225 -21.96 4.60 -1.05
C VAL A 225 -23.04 5.65 -0.98
N ALA A 226 -23.49 5.98 0.23
CA ALA A 226 -24.43 7.05 0.45
C ALA A 226 -23.78 8.43 0.23
N ASP A 227 -24.54 9.39 -0.30
CA ASP A 227 -24.02 10.72 -0.67
C ASP A 227 -23.36 11.45 0.51
N ASN A 228 -23.92 11.34 1.71
CA ASN A 228 -23.35 11.95 2.91
C ASN A 228 -21.94 11.41 3.26
N VAL A 229 -21.66 10.16 2.94
CA VAL A 229 -20.30 9.56 3.15
C VAL A 229 -19.33 10.12 2.11
N VAL A 230 -19.78 10.27 0.86
CA VAL A 230 -18.98 10.90 -0.21
C VAL A 230 -18.69 12.36 0.13
N GLU A 231 -19.72 13.12 0.55
CA GLU A 231 -19.59 14.52 0.97
C GLU A 231 -18.63 14.67 2.16
N TYR A 232 -18.71 13.76 3.15
CA TYR A 232 -17.78 13.74 4.28
C TYR A 232 -16.33 13.55 3.83
N ALA A 233 -16.05 12.56 2.99
CA ALA A 233 -14.71 12.29 2.50
C ALA A 233 -14.13 13.46 1.69
N VAL A 234 -14.95 14.05 0.80
CA VAL A 234 -14.56 15.24 0.02
C VAL A 234 -14.34 16.46 0.93
N SER A 235 -15.25 16.68 1.88
CA SER A 235 -15.15 17.79 2.85
C SER A 235 -13.87 17.65 3.71
N LEU A 236 -13.56 16.43 4.17
CA LEU A 236 -12.33 16.15 4.93
C LEU A 236 -11.08 16.56 4.14
N VAL A 237 -10.99 16.17 2.86
CA VAL A 237 -9.87 16.55 2.00
C VAL A 237 -9.83 18.06 1.76
N HIS A 238 -10.97 18.71 1.55
CA HIS A 238 -11.01 20.17 1.39
C HIS A 238 -10.55 20.91 2.65
N LYS A 239 -10.91 20.42 3.85
CA LYS A 239 -10.44 20.98 5.12
C LYS A 239 -8.91 20.96 5.24
N THR A 240 -8.19 20.07 4.54
CA THR A 240 -6.71 19.99 4.57
C THR A 240 -6.03 21.06 3.72
N ARG A 241 -6.74 21.79 2.85
CA ARG A 241 -6.16 22.74 1.88
C ARG A 241 -6.08 24.13 2.46
N PRO A 242 -4.89 24.63 2.82
CA PRO A 242 -4.76 25.97 3.39
C PRO A 242 -5.16 27.07 2.39
N ASN A 243 -5.61 28.20 2.94
CA ASN A 243 -6.00 29.39 2.19
C ASN A 243 -7.15 29.18 1.19
N THR A 244 -8.00 28.16 1.43
CA THR A 244 -9.23 27.93 0.66
C THR A 244 -10.45 28.21 1.53
N GLU A 245 -11.61 28.43 0.88
CA GLU A 245 -12.88 28.72 1.56
C GLU A 245 -13.27 27.65 2.61
N ARG A 246 -12.92 26.37 2.36
CA ARG A 246 -13.25 25.23 3.22
C ARG A 246 -12.10 24.78 4.11
N ALA A 247 -10.99 25.55 4.15
CA ALA A 247 -9.87 25.24 5.02
C ALA A 247 -10.27 25.25 6.49
N ALA A 248 -9.86 24.23 7.23
CA ALA A 248 -10.04 24.28 8.69
C ALA A 248 -9.10 25.35 9.29
N PRO A 249 -9.50 26.03 10.38
CA PRO A 249 -8.65 27.04 11.03
C PRO A 249 -7.25 26.50 11.39
N ARG A 250 -7.19 25.27 11.85
CA ARG A 250 -5.95 24.57 12.22
C ARG A 250 -5.06 24.29 11.00
N THR A 251 -5.66 23.99 9.85
CA THR A 251 -4.97 23.79 8.57
C THR A 251 -4.20 25.03 8.16
N ASN A 252 -4.81 26.21 8.18
CA ASN A 252 -4.16 27.46 7.84
C ASN A 252 -2.99 27.81 8.76
N GLN A 253 -2.98 27.28 9.99
CA GLN A 253 -1.91 27.52 10.95
C GLN A 253 -0.72 26.57 10.78
N LEU A 254 -0.97 25.32 10.31
CA LEU A 254 -0.02 24.22 10.43
C LEU A 254 0.39 23.58 9.10
N LEU A 255 -0.38 23.75 8.02
CA LEU A 255 -0.07 23.15 6.74
C LEU A 255 0.37 24.20 5.72
N GLU A 256 1.35 23.82 4.90
CA GLU A 256 1.75 24.54 3.70
C GLU A 256 0.97 24.04 2.49
N TRP A 257 0.79 22.69 2.38
CA TRP A 257 0.02 22.04 1.31
C TRP A 257 -0.94 20.98 1.86
N GLY A 258 -2.12 20.93 1.25
CA GLY A 258 -3.16 19.94 1.54
C GLY A 258 -3.28 18.87 0.45
N ALA A 259 -4.13 17.87 0.70
CA ALA A 259 -4.30 16.73 -0.18
C ALA A 259 -5.07 17.05 -1.48
N GLY A 260 -4.68 16.38 -2.57
CA GLY A 260 -5.32 16.45 -3.88
C GLY A 260 -6.60 15.58 -3.98
N PRO A 261 -7.32 15.62 -5.13
CA PRO A 261 -8.56 14.85 -5.34
C PRO A 261 -8.37 13.33 -5.25
N ARG A 262 -7.17 12.80 -5.54
CA ARG A 262 -6.86 11.37 -5.41
C ARG A 262 -7.04 10.88 -3.97
N ALA A 263 -6.79 11.72 -2.98
CA ALA A 263 -7.05 11.41 -1.58
C ALA A 263 -8.53 11.11 -1.33
N SER A 264 -9.47 11.92 -1.87
CA SER A 264 -10.91 11.66 -1.76
C SER A 264 -11.30 10.32 -2.41
N GLN A 265 -10.73 9.99 -3.57
CA GLN A 265 -10.95 8.72 -4.24
C GLN A 265 -10.46 7.53 -3.38
N HIS A 266 -9.25 7.63 -2.83
CA HIS A 266 -8.69 6.60 -1.96
C HIS A 266 -9.47 6.45 -0.65
N LEU A 267 -9.97 7.55 -0.06
CA LEU A 267 -10.82 7.51 1.13
C LEU A 267 -12.10 6.69 0.87
N ILE A 268 -12.78 6.93 -0.26
CA ILE A 268 -14.00 6.21 -0.59
C ILE A 268 -13.72 4.74 -0.91
N VAL A 269 -12.71 4.44 -1.74
CA VAL A 269 -12.37 3.04 -2.07
C VAL A 269 -11.88 2.29 -0.84
N GLY A 270 -11.05 2.92 0.00
CA GLY A 270 -10.58 2.35 1.26
C GLY A 270 -11.72 2.10 2.25
N ALA A 271 -12.67 3.04 2.37
CA ALA A 271 -13.86 2.88 3.21
C ALA A 271 -14.76 1.74 2.74
N LYS A 272 -15.00 1.61 1.42
CA LYS A 272 -15.74 0.47 0.84
C LYS A 272 -15.11 -0.87 1.22
N CYS A 273 -13.79 -0.97 1.02
CA CYS A 273 -13.05 -2.18 1.36
C CYS A 273 -13.11 -2.42 2.88
N ASN A 274 -12.84 -1.41 3.71
CA ASN A 274 -12.89 -1.53 5.16
C ASN A 274 -14.27 -2.01 5.65
N ALA A 275 -15.35 -1.48 5.10
CA ALA A 275 -16.71 -1.91 5.40
C ALA A 275 -16.92 -3.40 5.09
N LEU A 276 -16.55 -3.85 3.88
CA LEU A 276 -16.67 -5.26 3.47
C LEU A 276 -15.86 -6.20 4.37
N LEU A 277 -14.61 -5.83 4.73
CA LEU A 277 -13.76 -6.61 5.61
C LEU A 277 -14.34 -6.75 7.02
N ASN A 278 -15.17 -5.80 7.44
CA ASN A 278 -15.90 -5.80 8.71
C ASN A 278 -17.34 -6.36 8.59
N GLY A 279 -17.69 -7.00 7.47
CA GLY A 279 -19.00 -7.63 7.26
C GLY A 279 -20.15 -6.65 6.98
N LYS A 280 -19.85 -5.39 6.62
CA LYS A 280 -20.84 -4.40 6.17
C LYS A 280 -20.97 -4.45 4.65
N TYR A 281 -22.14 -4.12 4.11
CA TYR A 281 -22.41 -4.10 2.66
C TYR A 281 -22.33 -2.70 2.06
N SER A 282 -22.12 -1.68 2.86
CA SER A 282 -21.95 -0.28 2.46
C SER A 282 -21.10 0.44 3.51
N PRO A 283 -20.21 1.36 3.13
CA PRO A 283 -19.42 2.12 4.09
C PRO A 283 -20.26 3.20 4.77
N ASP A 284 -19.87 3.53 5.99
CA ASP A 284 -20.29 4.71 6.72
C ASP A 284 -19.13 5.69 6.99
N ILE A 285 -19.38 6.77 7.72
CA ILE A 285 -18.37 7.79 8.04
C ILE A 285 -17.21 7.19 8.86
N GLU A 286 -17.50 6.22 9.73
CA GLU A 286 -16.47 5.57 10.56
C GLU A 286 -15.50 4.74 9.70
N ASP A 287 -15.98 4.16 8.58
CA ASP A 287 -15.10 3.46 7.64
C ASP A 287 -14.16 4.44 6.92
N VAL A 288 -14.60 5.66 6.62
CA VAL A 288 -13.74 6.73 6.08
C VAL A 288 -12.71 7.15 7.12
N ARG A 289 -13.11 7.35 8.38
CA ARG A 289 -12.20 7.70 9.49
C ARG A 289 -11.14 6.64 9.72
N ALA A 290 -11.51 5.37 9.66
CA ALA A 290 -10.61 4.23 9.86
C ALA A 290 -9.43 4.17 8.88
N VAL A 291 -9.57 4.74 7.69
CA VAL A 291 -8.53 4.76 6.66
C VAL A 291 -7.93 6.15 6.42
N ALA A 292 -8.43 7.19 7.10
CA ALA A 292 -8.05 8.57 6.82
C ALA A 292 -6.57 8.87 7.11
N VAL A 293 -6.07 8.48 8.27
CA VAL A 293 -4.69 8.76 8.67
C VAL A 293 -3.69 8.16 7.68
N PRO A 294 -3.69 6.85 7.38
CA PRO A 294 -2.73 6.26 6.45
C PRO A 294 -2.89 6.77 5.00
N ILE A 295 -4.07 7.27 4.60
CA ILE A 295 -4.27 7.87 3.28
C ILE A 295 -3.75 9.31 3.22
N LEU A 296 -3.94 10.10 4.27
CA LEU A 296 -3.62 11.53 4.28
C LEU A 296 -2.18 11.83 4.71
N ARG A 297 -1.56 10.97 5.52
CA ARG A 297 -0.27 11.20 6.15
C ARG A 297 0.82 11.70 5.18
N HIS A 298 0.94 11.11 4.01
CA HIS A 298 1.96 11.43 3.01
C HIS A 298 1.51 12.45 1.96
N ARG A 299 0.34 13.06 2.16
CA ARG A 299 -0.27 14.04 1.25
C ARG A 299 -0.36 15.44 1.83
N LEU A 300 0.00 15.57 3.12
CA LEU A 300 -0.03 16.85 3.82
C LEU A 300 1.39 17.30 4.11
N VAL A 301 1.71 18.53 3.73
CA VAL A 301 3.00 19.14 4.01
C VAL A 301 2.84 20.15 5.14
N ARG A 302 3.57 19.93 6.23
CA ARG A 302 3.59 20.85 7.37
C ARG A 302 4.35 22.13 7.02
N ASN A 303 3.94 23.23 7.61
CA ASN A 303 4.68 24.48 7.55
C ASN A 303 5.73 24.55 8.69
N PHE A 304 6.58 25.56 8.62
CA PHE A 304 7.64 25.79 9.61
C PHE A 304 7.12 25.84 11.05
N LYS A 305 5.92 26.41 11.28
CA LYS A 305 5.33 26.50 12.62
C LYS A 305 5.01 25.12 13.19
N ALA A 306 4.39 24.24 12.40
CA ALA A 306 4.08 22.89 12.82
C ALA A 306 5.35 22.08 13.12
N GLU A 307 6.41 22.29 12.34
CA GLU A 307 7.72 21.65 12.58
C GLU A 307 8.37 22.13 13.87
N ALA A 308 8.39 23.44 14.09
CA ALA A 308 8.96 24.04 15.29
C ALA A 308 8.21 23.65 16.57
N GLU A 309 6.89 23.47 16.48
CA GLU A 309 6.04 23.03 17.61
C GLU A 309 6.04 21.50 17.76
N GLY A 310 6.71 20.73 16.91
CA GLY A 310 6.75 19.26 16.95
C GLY A 310 5.41 18.59 16.65
N ILE A 311 4.48 19.29 15.98
CA ILE A 311 3.14 18.77 15.66
C ILE A 311 3.24 17.83 14.46
N GLY A 312 2.89 16.56 14.65
CA GLY A 312 2.89 15.55 13.60
C GLY A 312 1.68 15.64 12.68
N VAL A 313 1.84 15.19 11.41
CA VAL A 313 0.74 15.15 10.44
C VAL A 313 -0.45 14.32 10.95
N GLU A 314 -0.19 13.22 11.65
CA GLU A 314 -1.26 12.38 12.21
C GLU A 314 -2.14 13.11 13.21
N GLN A 315 -1.52 13.94 14.06
CA GLN A 315 -2.28 14.74 15.01
C GLN A 315 -3.18 15.73 14.26
N ILE A 316 -2.65 16.38 13.22
CA ILE A 316 -3.44 17.31 12.39
C ILE A 316 -4.61 16.57 11.74
N VAL A 317 -4.39 15.40 11.15
CA VAL A 317 -5.48 14.60 10.55
C VAL A 317 -6.53 14.22 11.60
N LYS A 318 -6.11 13.75 12.78
CA LYS A 318 -7.03 13.37 13.87
C LYS A 318 -7.90 14.54 14.35
N GLU A 319 -7.35 15.76 14.35
CA GLU A 319 -8.11 16.98 14.72
C GLU A 319 -9.13 17.39 13.63
N LEU A 320 -8.98 16.91 12.37
CA LEU A 320 -9.89 17.19 11.26
C LEU A 320 -11.03 16.18 11.12
N LEU A 321 -10.90 14.99 11.74
CA LEU A 321 -11.90 13.91 11.71
C LEU A 321 -13.09 14.20 12.62
#